data_956b768b99b82b85ca7115f8b06c819d
#
_entry.id   956b768b99b82b85ca7115f8b06c819d
#
_cell.length_a   1.000
_cell.length_b   1.000
_cell.length_c   1.000
_cell.angle_alpha   90.00
_cell.angle_beta   90.00
_cell.angle_gamma   90.00
#
_symmetry.space_group_name_H-M   'P 1'
#
loop_
_entity.id
_entity.type
_entity.pdbx_description
1 polymer ?
#
loop_
_entity_poly.entity_id
_entity_poly.type
_entity_poly.pdbx_seq_one_letter_code
_entity_poly.pdbx_strand_id
1 'polypeptide(L)'
;MSESVTNWIKGLSGQDEVVSMQGSATLALELAAHSFVAGKVLLVSTGYYSDRLEKLLPNDCELTICEYEELDSIKGNFDWVLCAYTETSVAFKVDLESVKNKANECKAKLFVDATGSIGLEDNHQLADVMAFSSCKGLFGLTGAGFVAYKSDLNPKDLDTFYFNLNTHKNKMTTGPYHAIASLYGVIEKHNIFKQRVVNSKNTILEKYQDIVRESNQPLLCTYLEGEVAPNDDSIVLYSPRSELSGSVICHFGE
;
A
#
# COMPACT_ATOMS: atom_id res chain seq x y z
N MET A 1 20.15 0.60 14.47
CA MET A 1 19.23 1.47 13.70
C MET A 1 18.56 0.75 12.54
N SER A 2 19.26 0.33 11.50
CA SER A 2 18.60 -0.39 10.37
C SER A 2 17.89 -1.67 10.81
N GLU A 3 18.51 -2.48 11.66
CA GLU A 3 17.90 -3.70 12.19
C GLU A 3 16.64 -3.40 13.04
N SER A 4 16.68 -2.36 13.88
CA SER A 4 15.51 -1.94 14.67
C SER A 4 14.35 -1.52 13.78
N VAL A 5 14.62 -0.76 12.70
CA VAL A 5 13.59 -0.36 11.72
C VAL A 5 13.05 -1.58 10.98
N THR A 6 13.91 -2.49 10.53
CA THR A 6 13.48 -3.73 9.86
C THR A 6 12.59 -4.57 10.76
N ASN A 7 12.98 -4.78 12.03
CA ASN A 7 12.18 -5.57 12.98
C ASN A 7 10.85 -4.89 13.31
N TRP A 8 10.83 -3.58 13.42
CA TRP A 8 9.59 -2.82 13.60
C TRP A 8 8.65 -2.98 12.40
N ILE A 9 9.18 -2.86 11.17
CA ILE A 9 8.39 -3.07 9.94
C ILE A 9 7.87 -4.52 9.85
N LYS A 10 8.69 -5.52 10.23
CA LYS A 10 8.23 -6.92 10.33
C LYS A 10 7.04 -7.06 11.28
N GLY A 11 7.10 -6.38 12.43
CA GLY A 11 5.98 -6.35 13.39
C GLY A 11 4.71 -5.71 12.82
N LEU A 12 4.82 -4.61 12.08
CA LEU A 12 3.68 -3.94 11.44
C LEU A 12 3.09 -4.72 10.27
N SER A 13 3.93 -5.35 9.48
CA SER A 13 3.53 -6.05 8.26
C SER A 13 3.14 -7.52 8.50
N GLY A 14 3.61 -8.11 9.59
CA GLY A 14 3.49 -9.56 9.83
C GLY A 14 4.24 -10.41 8.80
N GLN A 15 5.28 -9.82 8.17
CA GLN A 15 6.10 -10.50 7.16
C GLN A 15 7.44 -10.95 7.75
N ASP A 16 8.00 -12.03 7.18
CA ASP A 16 9.23 -12.63 7.65
C ASP A 16 10.47 -11.89 7.12
N GLU A 17 10.40 -11.43 5.87
CA GLU A 17 11.48 -10.76 5.18
C GLU A 17 11.08 -9.31 4.84
N VAL A 18 12.02 -8.38 5.01
CA VAL A 18 11.86 -6.96 4.64
C VAL A 18 13.14 -6.49 3.97
N VAL A 19 13.03 -6.04 2.74
CA VAL A 19 14.13 -5.50 1.95
C VAL A 19 13.87 -4.02 1.69
N SER A 20 14.84 -3.17 1.99
CA SER A 20 14.78 -1.73 1.73
C SER A 20 15.67 -1.32 0.56
N MET A 21 15.23 -0.35 -0.22
CA MET A 21 15.98 0.23 -1.34
C MET A 21 15.78 1.75 -1.40
N GLN A 22 16.72 2.44 -2.03
CA GLN A 22 16.53 3.85 -2.35
C GLN A 22 15.49 3.98 -3.46
N GLY A 23 14.40 4.70 -3.18
CA GLY A 23 13.35 4.92 -4.17
C GLY A 23 11.99 5.19 -3.57
N SER A 24 11.00 5.22 -4.45
CA SER A 24 9.60 5.41 -4.12
C SER A 24 8.89 4.06 -3.86
N ALA A 25 7.65 4.13 -3.36
CA ALA A 25 6.77 2.96 -3.33
C ALA A 25 6.56 2.36 -4.72
N THR A 26 6.48 3.19 -5.77
CA THR A 26 6.31 2.71 -7.16
C THR A 26 7.45 1.81 -7.58
N LEU A 27 8.72 2.21 -7.29
CA LEU A 27 9.88 1.35 -7.56
C LEU A 27 9.81 0.04 -6.78
N ALA A 28 9.41 0.10 -5.50
CA ALA A 28 9.29 -1.10 -4.67
C ALA A 28 8.19 -2.04 -5.18
N LEU A 29 7.04 -1.50 -5.61
CA LEU A 29 5.94 -2.28 -6.20
C LEU A 29 6.36 -2.95 -7.51
N GLU A 30 7.00 -2.20 -8.42
CA GLU A 30 7.48 -2.72 -9.69
C GLU A 30 8.53 -3.80 -9.48
N LEU A 31 9.52 -3.54 -8.62
CA LEU A 31 10.56 -4.52 -8.29
C LEU A 31 9.97 -5.77 -7.63
N ALA A 32 9.01 -5.63 -6.72
CA ALA A 32 8.32 -6.76 -6.09
C ALA A 32 7.51 -7.55 -7.12
N ALA A 33 6.76 -6.89 -8.01
CA ALA A 33 6.01 -7.55 -9.07
C ALA A 33 6.93 -8.37 -9.98
N HIS A 34 8.02 -7.79 -10.46
CA HIS A 34 9.00 -8.49 -11.30
C HIS A 34 9.73 -9.63 -10.58
N SER A 35 9.93 -9.50 -9.25
CA SER A 35 10.63 -10.51 -8.46
C SER A 35 9.75 -11.72 -8.10
N PHE A 36 8.43 -11.56 -8.01
CA PHE A 36 7.55 -12.61 -7.50
C PHE A 36 6.43 -13.01 -8.45
N VAL A 37 5.81 -12.05 -9.16
CA VAL A 37 4.60 -12.28 -9.92
C VAL A 37 4.93 -12.96 -11.26
N ALA A 38 4.15 -13.97 -11.61
CA ALA A 38 4.20 -14.67 -12.90
C ALA A 38 2.92 -15.48 -13.11
N GLY A 39 2.66 -15.87 -14.37
CA GLY A 39 1.53 -16.72 -14.74
C GLY A 39 0.21 -15.97 -14.77
N LYS A 40 -0.86 -16.58 -14.24
CA LYS A 40 -2.21 -16.01 -14.27
C LYS A 40 -2.41 -15.07 -13.08
N VAL A 41 -2.75 -13.83 -13.39
CA VAL A 41 -2.89 -12.74 -12.42
C VAL A 41 -4.32 -12.22 -12.43
N LEU A 42 -4.94 -12.15 -11.25
CA LEU A 42 -6.18 -11.44 -11.02
C LEU A 42 -5.87 -10.10 -10.35
N LEU A 43 -6.16 -8.99 -11.02
CA LEU A 43 -6.06 -7.64 -10.46
C LEU A 43 -7.44 -7.17 -10.01
N VAL A 44 -7.56 -6.83 -8.74
CA VAL A 44 -8.76 -6.24 -8.17
C VAL A 44 -8.69 -4.73 -8.34
N SER A 45 -9.53 -4.20 -9.26
CA SER A 45 -9.63 -2.78 -9.55
C SER A 45 -10.50 -2.07 -8.50
N THR A 46 -10.01 -0.95 -8.01
CA THR A 46 -10.70 -0.05 -7.07
C THR A 46 -10.48 1.42 -7.43
N GLY A 47 -9.67 1.69 -8.44
CA GLY A 47 -9.37 3.05 -8.93
C GLY A 47 -7.93 3.20 -9.41
N TYR A 48 -7.46 4.45 -9.41
CA TYR A 48 -6.19 4.85 -10.04
C TYR A 48 -4.96 4.04 -9.59
N TYR A 49 -4.84 3.76 -8.29
CA TYR A 49 -3.64 3.09 -7.77
C TYR A 49 -3.67 1.59 -8.00
N SER A 50 -4.83 0.96 -7.93
CA SER A 50 -4.99 -0.44 -8.34
C SER A 50 -4.75 -0.62 -9.84
N ASP A 51 -5.31 0.25 -10.69
CA ASP A 51 -5.12 0.17 -12.14
C ASP A 51 -3.67 0.41 -12.55
N ARG A 52 -2.94 1.24 -11.77
CA ARG A 52 -1.50 1.43 -11.98
C ARG A 52 -0.71 0.14 -11.82
N LEU A 53 -1.15 -0.80 -10.96
CA LEU A 53 -0.47 -2.08 -10.77
C LEU A 53 -0.35 -2.87 -12.07
N GLU A 54 -1.34 -2.77 -12.97
CA GLU A 54 -1.26 -3.37 -14.30
C GLU A 54 0.03 -2.99 -15.03
N LYS A 55 0.39 -1.69 -14.98
CA LYS A 55 1.57 -1.13 -15.67
C LYS A 55 2.91 -1.53 -15.03
N LEU A 56 2.87 -2.07 -13.83
CA LEU A 56 4.05 -2.50 -13.07
C LEU A 56 4.29 -4.01 -13.17
N LEU A 57 3.39 -4.75 -13.83
CA LEU A 57 3.51 -6.19 -14.00
C LEU A 57 4.53 -6.56 -15.08
N PRO A 58 5.18 -7.73 -14.96
CA PRO A 58 5.91 -8.33 -16.06
C PRO A 58 5.01 -8.55 -17.28
N ASN A 59 5.56 -8.32 -18.50
CA ASN A 59 4.81 -8.41 -19.75
C ASN A 59 4.33 -9.83 -20.11
N ASP A 60 4.82 -10.85 -19.44
CA ASP A 60 4.50 -12.27 -19.68
C ASP A 60 3.39 -12.79 -18.74
N CYS A 61 2.76 -11.93 -17.96
CA CYS A 61 1.63 -12.30 -17.12
C CYS A 61 0.32 -12.35 -17.93
N GLU A 62 -0.50 -13.37 -17.66
CA GLU A 62 -1.89 -13.46 -18.15
C GLU A 62 -2.80 -12.68 -17.20
N LEU A 63 -3.11 -11.43 -17.53
CA LEU A 63 -3.87 -10.54 -16.66
C LEU A 63 -5.38 -10.67 -16.86
N THR A 64 -6.10 -10.84 -15.77
CA THR A 64 -7.55 -10.64 -15.64
C THR A 64 -7.81 -9.50 -14.67
N ILE A 65 -8.65 -8.56 -15.03
CA ILE A 65 -9.05 -7.43 -14.17
C ILE A 65 -10.51 -7.64 -13.78
N CYS A 66 -10.85 -7.43 -12.51
CA CYS A 66 -12.22 -7.38 -12.03
C CYS A 66 -12.41 -6.17 -11.10
N GLU A 67 -13.59 -5.58 -11.15
CA GLU A 67 -13.99 -4.59 -10.13
C GLU A 67 -14.13 -5.27 -8.76
N TYR A 68 -13.86 -4.53 -7.70
CA TYR A 68 -13.92 -5.09 -6.34
C TYR A 68 -15.29 -5.68 -5.99
N GLU A 69 -16.37 -5.06 -6.46
CA GLU A 69 -17.75 -5.50 -6.25
C GLU A 69 -18.07 -6.82 -6.95
N GLU A 70 -17.31 -7.17 -7.99
CA GLU A 70 -17.46 -8.40 -8.76
C GLU A 70 -16.57 -9.54 -8.27
N LEU A 71 -15.72 -9.29 -7.28
CA LEU A 71 -14.69 -10.22 -6.80
C LEU A 71 -15.27 -11.60 -6.47
N ASP A 72 -16.42 -11.66 -5.81
CA ASP A 72 -17.06 -12.92 -5.41
C ASP A 72 -17.51 -13.77 -6.62
N SER A 73 -17.80 -13.12 -7.74
CA SER A 73 -18.24 -13.79 -8.96
C SER A 73 -17.11 -14.48 -9.73
N ILE A 74 -15.87 -14.06 -9.49
CA ILE A 74 -14.68 -14.57 -10.19
C ILE A 74 -14.45 -16.03 -9.84
N LYS A 75 -14.23 -16.85 -10.86
CA LYS A 75 -13.94 -18.28 -10.72
C LYS A 75 -12.73 -18.65 -11.57
N GLY A 76 -12.05 -19.70 -11.16
CA GLY A 76 -10.87 -20.21 -11.85
C GLY A 76 -9.67 -20.27 -10.93
N ASN A 77 -8.54 -20.70 -11.48
CA ASN A 77 -7.27 -20.73 -10.77
C ASN A 77 -6.40 -19.57 -11.27
N PHE A 78 -5.80 -18.87 -10.35
CA PHE A 78 -4.80 -17.84 -10.60
C PHE A 78 -3.52 -18.19 -9.84
N ASP A 79 -2.41 -17.65 -10.25
CA ASP A 79 -1.15 -17.75 -9.51
C ASP A 79 -1.05 -16.62 -8.49
N TRP A 80 -1.60 -15.45 -8.84
CA TRP A 80 -1.58 -14.26 -8.01
C TRP A 80 -2.91 -13.50 -8.04
N VAL A 81 -3.29 -12.95 -6.89
CA VAL A 81 -4.30 -11.90 -6.74
C VAL A 81 -3.59 -10.63 -6.30
N LEU A 82 -3.84 -9.51 -6.97
CA LEU A 82 -3.26 -8.21 -6.67
C LEU A 82 -4.34 -7.22 -6.26
N CYS A 83 -4.06 -6.40 -5.26
CA CYS A 83 -4.92 -5.28 -4.89
C CYS A 83 -4.13 -4.10 -4.32
N ALA A 84 -4.68 -2.90 -4.43
CA ALA A 84 -4.31 -1.78 -3.58
C ALA A 84 -5.15 -1.86 -2.30
N TYR A 85 -4.52 -2.06 -1.11
CA TYR A 85 -5.28 -2.15 0.14
C TYR A 85 -6.07 -0.87 0.43
N THR A 86 -5.45 0.26 0.16
CA THR A 86 -6.06 1.58 0.28
C THR A 86 -5.97 2.31 -1.05
N GLU A 87 -7.10 2.52 -1.70
CA GLU A 87 -7.23 3.34 -2.89
C GLU A 87 -7.46 4.79 -2.47
N THR A 88 -6.38 5.56 -2.41
CA THR A 88 -6.45 6.95 -1.92
C THR A 88 -7.07 7.92 -2.92
N SER A 89 -7.17 7.56 -4.21
CA SER A 89 -7.79 8.41 -5.23
C SER A 89 -9.30 8.61 -5.00
N VAL A 90 -9.93 7.65 -4.34
CA VAL A 90 -11.37 7.64 -4.06
C VAL A 90 -11.69 7.41 -2.58
N ALA A 91 -10.66 7.41 -1.72
CA ALA A 91 -10.75 7.11 -0.29
C ALA A 91 -11.51 5.81 0.01
N PHE A 92 -11.12 4.72 -0.66
CA PHE A 92 -11.70 3.40 -0.48
C PHE A 92 -10.67 2.42 0.11
N LYS A 93 -11.13 1.55 1.00
CA LYS A 93 -10.32 0.46 1.58
C LYS A 93 -11.00 -0.88 1.29
N VAL A 94 -10.29 -1.78 0.64
CA VAL A 94 -10.79 -3.13 0.43
C VAL A 94 -10.87 -3.90 1.75
N ASP A 95 -11.80 -4.83 1.88
CA ASP A 95 -11.73 -5.84 2.92
C ASP A 95 -10.65 -6.86 2.54
N LEU A 96 -9.50 -6.75 3.18
CA LEU A 96 -8.35 -7.60 2.85
C LEU A 96 -8.58 -9.08 3.18
N GLU A 97 -9.47 -9.38 4.15
CA GLU A 97 -9.86 -10.75 4.48
C GLU A 97 -10.66 -11.37 3.32
N SER A 98 -11.62 -10.63 2.76
CA SER A 98 -12.39 -11.07 1.58
C SER A 98 -11.47 -11.30 0.38
N VAL A 99 -10.51 -10.39 0.12
CA VAL A 99 -9.54 -10.57 -0.97
C VAL A 99 -8.64 -11.79 -0.73
N LYS A 100 -8.17 -12.02 0.51
CA LYS A 100 -7.37 -13.21 0.86
C LYS A 100 -8.18 -14.50 0.71
N ASN A 101 -9.45 -14.50 1.13
CA ASN A 101 -10.33 -15.65 0.96
C ASN A 101 -10.50 -15.98 -0.52
N LYS A 102 -10.72 -14.99 -1.37
CA LYS A 102 -10.76 -15.18 -2.82
C LYS A 102 -9.45 -15.71 -3.39
N ALA A 103 -8.30 -15.17 -2.96
CA ALA A 103 -7.00 -15.71 -3.35
C ALA A 103 -6.86 -17.19 -2.99
N ASN A 104 -7.29 -17.59 -1.80
CA ASN A 104 -7.27 -18.99 -1.37
C ASN A 104 -8.22 -19.88 -2.22
N GLU A 105 -9.44 -19.40 -2.52
CA GLU A 105 -10.39 -20.10 -3.41
C GLU A 105 -9.78 -20.34 -4.80
N CYS A 106 -9.09 -19.33 -5.32
CA CYS A 106 -8.42 -19.38 -6.62
C CYS A 106 -7.05 -20.09 -6.58
N LYS A 107 -6.61 -20.55 -5.41
CA LYS A 107 -5.27 -21.15 -5.14
C LYS A 107 -4.11 -20.20 -5.45
N ALA A 108 -4.35 -18.92 -5.33
CA ALA A 108 -3.42 -17.84 -5.63
C ALA A 108 -2.71 -17.31 -4.38
N LYS A 109 -1.55 -16.70 -4.57
CA LYS A 109 -0.89 -15.85 -3.58
C LYS A 109 -1.44 -14.43 -3.65
N LEU A 110 -1.35 -13.70 -2.55
CA LEU A 110 -1.85 -12.33 -2.44
C LEU A 110 -0.69 -11.32 -2.44
N PHE A 111 -0.69 -10.44 -3.44
CA PHE A 111 0.21 -9.28 -3.54
C PHE A 111 -0.54 -8.00 -3.20
N VAL A 112 0.00 -7.18 -2.30
CA VAL A 112 -0.67 -5.98 -1.79
C VAL A 112 0.18 -4.72 -2.00
N ASP A 113 -0.39 -3.72 -2.67
CA ASP A 113 0.10 -2.34 -2.52
C ASP A 113 -0.32 -1.83 -1.14
N ALA A 114 0.62 -1.80 -0.20
CA ALA A 114 0.39 -1.35 1.16
C ALA A 114 0.81 0.12 1.38
N THR A 115 1.04 0.88 0.31
CA THR A 115 1.57 2.26 0.38
C THR A 115 0.68 3.19 1.20
N GLY A 116 -0.63 3.05 1.09
CA GLY A 116 -1.59 3.87 1.84
C GLY A 116 -2.05 3.28 3.17
N SER A 117 -1.68 2.03 3.47
CA SER A 117 -2.24 1.28 4.59
C SER A 117 -1.22 0.91 5.68
N ILE A 118 0.03 0.65 5.32
CA ILE A 118 1.04 0.19 6.30
C ILE A 118 1.18 1.17 7.46
N GLY A 119 1.17 0.65 8.68
CA GLY A 119 1.23 1.44 9.91
C GLY A 119 -0.09 2.11 10.31
N LEU A 120 -1.10 2.13 9.45
CA LEU A 120 -2.42 2.71 9.72
C LEU A 120 -3.53 1.66 9.84
N GLU A 121 -3.60 0.75 8.88
CA GLU A 121 -4.58 -0.31 8.82
C GLU A 121 -4.02 -1.63 9.40
N ASP A 122 -4.89 -2.59 9.66
CA ASP A 122 -4.54 -3.88 10.23
C ASP A 122 -4.49 -4.98 9.13
N ASN A 123 -4.32 -6.25 9.51
CA ASN A 123 -4.43 -7.43 8.63
C ASN A 123 -3.35 -7.57 7.52
N HIS A 124 -2.27 -6.78 7.56
CA HIS A 124 -1.19 -6.88 6.57
C HIS A 124 -0.52 -8.26 6.51
N GLN A 125 -0.57 -9.04 7.60
CA GLN A 125 -0.06 -10.41 7.68
C GLN A 125 -0.75 -11.39 6.69
N LEU A 126 -1.91 -11.02 6.14
CA LEU A 126 -2.64 -11.81 5.14
C LEU A 126 -1.98 -11.80 3.76
N ALA A 127 -1.18 -10.77 3.46
CA ALA A 127 -0.44 -10.71 2.22
C ALA A 127 0.70 -11.74 2.19
N ASP A 128 1.00 -12.26 1.01
CA ASP A 128 2.17 -13.10 0.77
C ASP A 128 3.37 -12.24 0.36
N VAL A 129 3.11 -11.16 -0.40
CA VAL A 129 4.06 -10.10 -0.76
C VAL A 129 3.37 -8.76 -0.64
N MET A 130 4.09 -7.75 -0.17
CA MET A 130 3.63 -6.37 -0.19
C MET A 130 4.77 -5.40 -0.47
N ALA A 131 4.43 -4.22 -1.00
CA ALA A 131 5.39 -3.14 -1.14
C ALA A 131 4.79 -1.79 -0.71
N PHE A 132 5.66 -0.90 -0.23
CA PHE A 132 5.30 0.40 0.33
C PHE A 132 6.52 1.33 0.43
N SER A 133 6.35 2.51 0.99
CA SER A 133 7.44 3.48 1.21
C SER A 133 7.57 3.90 2.68
N SER A 134 8.66 4.58 2.99
CA SER A 134 8.98 5.11 4.32
C SER A 134 8.07 6.24 4.80
N CYS A 135 7.36 6.87 3.91
CA CYS A 135 6.42 7.96 4.22
C CYS A 135 4.99 7.46 4.43
N LYS A 136 4.02 8.34 4.38
CA LYS A 136 2.61 8.05 4.68
C LYS A 136 2.44 7.44 6.08
N GLY A 137 1.82 6.30 6.25
CA GLY A 137 1.53 5.71 7.55
C GLY A 137 2.74 5.27 8.38
N LEU A 138 3.93 5.22 7.80
CA LEU A 138 5.18 5.06 8.56
C LEU A 138 5.75 6.39 9.07
N PHE A 139 5.22 7.55 8.63
CA PHE A 139 5.60 8.90 9.07
C PHE A 139 7.09 9.26 8.94
N GLY A 140 7.85 8.52 8.14
CA GLY A 140 9.25 8.83 7.84
C GLY A 140 9.41 9.77 6.65
N LEU A 141 10.63 10.23 6.42
CA LEU A 141 10.99 10.96 5.22
C LEU A 141 10.84 10.06 3.98
N THR A 142 10.52 10.66 2.84
CA THR A 142 10.52 9.98 1.54
C THR A 142 11.93 9.49 1.19
N GLY A 143 12.03 8.51 0.28
CA GLY A 143 13.32 8.06 -0.26
C GLY A 143 13.68 6.62 0.02
N ALA A 144 12.85 5.88 0.79
CA ALA A 144 12.95 4.44 0.88
C ALA A 144 11.69 3.76 0.37
N GLY A 145 11.87 2.78 -0.52
CA GLY A 145 10.91 1.75 -0.84
C GLY A 145 11.20 0.49 -0.03
N PHE A 146 10.16 -0.27 0.29
CA PHE A 146 10.25 -1.53 1.01
C PHE A 146 9.47 -2.62 0.27
N VAL A 147 10.05 -3.80 0.21
CA VAL A 147 9.37 -5.04 -0.18
C VAL A 147 9.38 -5.97 1.03
N ALA A 148 8.20 -6.42 1.45
CA ALA A 148 8.03 -7.34 2.56
C ALA A 148 7.29 -8.59 2.10
N TYR A 149 7.74 -9.80 2.53
CA TYR A 149 7.22 -11.06 2.00
C TYR A 149 7.43 -12.24 2.96
N LYS A 150 6.70 -13.33 2.71
CA LYS A 150 6.81 -14.58 3.48
C LYS A 150 8.10 -15.33 3.16
N SER A 151 8.71 -15.96 4.16
CA SER A 151 10.02 -16.64 4.06
C SER A 151 10.04 -17.86 3.13
N ASP A 152 8.87 -18.44 2.83
CA ASP A 152 8.72 -19.53 1.85
C ASP A 152 8.77 -19.07 0.40
N LEU A 153 8.79 -17.74 0.16
CA LEU A 153 8.91 -17.15 -1.15
C LEU A 153 10.37 -16.79 -1.45
N ASN A 154 10.78 -17.10 -2.68
CA ASN A 154 12.10 -16.74 -3.17
C ASN A 154 11.96 -15.75 -4.33
N PRO A 155 12.54 -14.55 -4.23
CA PRO A 155 12.53 -13.60 -5.33
C PRO A 155 13.33 -14.15 -6.51
N LYS A 156 12.78 -14.01 -7.71
CA LYS A 156 13.52 -14.30 -8.95
C LYS A 156 14.75 -13.41 -9.04
N ASP A 157 15.82 -13.95 -9.57
CA ASP A 157 17.00 -13.16 -9.93
C ASP A 157 16.76 -12.50 -11.28
N LEU A 158 16.80 -11.17 -11.31
CA LEU A 158 16.56 -10.39 -12.52
C LEU A 158 17.89 -10.06 -13.22
N ASP A 159 17.89 -10.04 -14.54
CA ASP A 159 19.07 -9.76 -15.37
C ASP A 159 19.46 -8.27 -15.38
N THR A 160 19.41 -7.64 -14.21
CA THR A 160 19.85 -6.26 -13.99
C THR A 160 20.44 -6.14 -12.60
N PHE A 161 21.48 -5.34 -12.43
CA PHE A 161 22.14 -5.23 -11.14
C PHE A 161 21.30 -4.43 -10.14
N TYR A 162 20.82 -3.24 -10.50
CA TYR A 162 20.11 -2.37 -9.57
C TYR A 162 18.62 -2.73 -9.42
N PHE A 163 17.95 -3.05 -10.53
CA PHE A 163 16.57 -3.51 -10.52
C PHE A 163 16.51 -5.02 -10.27
N ASN A 164 16.99 -5.43 -9.08
CA ASN A 164 17.06 -6.83 -8.63
C ASN A 164 16.96 -6.86 -7.11
N LEU A 165 15.90 -7.49 -6.57
CA LEU A 165 15.62 -7.52 -5.14
C LEU A 165 16.74 -8.20 -4.34
N ASN A 166 17.39 -9.24 -4.92
CA ASN A 166 18.51 -9.93 -4.30
C ASN A 166 19.73 -9.03 -4.11
N THR A 167 19.98 -8.09 -5.02
CA THR A 167 21.06 -7.10 -4.89
C THR A 167 20.86 -6.22 -3.65
N HIS A 168 19.63 -5.75 -3.42
CA HIS A 168 19.28 -4.96 -2.24
C HIS A 168 19.25 -5.81 -0.95
N LYS A 169 18.71 -7.02 -1.01
CA LYS A 169 18.69 -7.97 0.11
C LYS A 169 20.09 -8.28 0.61
N ASN A 170 21.02 -8.49 -0.31
CA ASN A 170 22.42 -8.79 -0.01
C ASN A 170 23.28 -7.55 0.26
N LYS A 171 22.65 -6.35 0.35
CA LYS A 171 23.34 -5.08 0.64
C LYS A 171 24.49 -4.75 -0.31
N MET A 172 24.33 -5.10 -1.59
CA MET A 172 25.33 -4.84 -2.63
C MET A 172 25.24 -3.41 -3.18
N THR A 173 24.24 -2.64 -2.74
CA THR A 173 24.03 -1.23 -3.09
C THR A 173 23.94 -0.37 -1.83
N THR A 174 24.12 0.95 -2.01
CA THR A 174 23.93 1.92 -0.93
C THR A 174 22.45 1.94 -0.50
N GLY A 175 22.20 1.70 0.78
CA GLY A 175 20.84 1.70 1.35
C GLY A 175 20.26 3.12 1.55
N PRO A 176 18.95 3.23 1.84
CA PRO A 176 18.24 4.51 2.04
C PRO A 176 18.46 5.06 3.45
N TYR A 177 19.72 5.33 3.84
CA TYR A 177 20.08 5.63 5.23
C TYR A 177 19.36 6.82 5.84
N HIS A 178 19.07 7.89 5.08
CA HIS A 178 18.36 9.06 5.61
C HIS A 178 16.91 8.71 5.98
N ALA A 179 16.21 7.97 5.12
CA ALA A 179 14.85 7.52 5.40
C ALA A 179 14.83 6.52 6.58
N ILE A 180 15.81 5.60 6.65
CA ILE A 180 15.95 4.67 7.79
C ILE A 180 16.23 5.43 9.10
N ALA A 181 17.08 6.47 9.08
CA ALA A 181 17.34 7.28 10.25
C ALA A 181 16.09 8.04 10.71
N SER A 182 15.31 8.57 9.76
CA SER A 182 14.02 9.19 10.04
C SER A 182 13.05 8.20 10.68
N LEU A 183 12.88 7.02 10.10
CA LEU A 183 12.01 5.97 10.65
C LEU A 183 12.44 5.52 12.05
N TYR A 184 13.75 5.42 12.31
CA TYR A 184 14.26 5.10 13.64
C TYR A 184 13.80 6.11 14.70
N GLY A 185 13.74 7.41 14.34
CA GLY A 185 13.19 8.44 15.20
C GLY A 185 11.67 8.41 15.39
N VAL A 186 10.96 7.68 14.49
CA VAL A 186 9.50 7.53 14.56
C VAL A 186 9.06 6.36 15.43
N ILE A 187 9.84 5.27 15.53
CA ILE A 187 9.41 3.99 16.12
C ILE A 187 8.66 4.18 17.45
N GLU A 188 9.25 4.91 18.40
CA GLU A 188 8.65 5.14 19.72
C GLU A 188 7.45 6.10 19.70
N LYS A 189 7.31 6.89 18.65
CA LYS A 189 6.30 7.95 18.51
C LYS A 189 5.19 7.57 17.54
N HIS A 190 5.30 6.44 16.84
CA HIS A 190 4.39 6.04 15.78
C HIS A 190 2.93 6.04 16.23
N ASN A 191 2.64 5.48 17.40
CA ASN A 191 1.28 5.46 17.94
C ASN A 191 0.73 6.88 18.23
N ILE A 192 1.59 7.81 18.61
CA ILE A 192 1.21 9.21 18.82
C ILE A 192 0.81 9.84 17.47
N PHE A 193 1.60 9.61 16.42
CA PHE A 193 1.29 10.11 15.08
C PHE A 193 0.04 9.44 14.51
N LYS A 194 -0.10 8.12 14.65
CA LYS A 194 -1.33 7.41 14.25
C LYS A 194 -2.56 7.99 14.95
N GLN A 195 -2.48 8.28 16.26
CA GLN A 195 -3.58 8.88 17.01
C GLN A 195 -3.95 10.30 16.50
N ARG A 196 -2.97 11.09 16.05
CA ARG A 196 -3.25 12.39 15.41
C ARG A 196 -4.05 12.22 14.13
N VAL A 197 -3.71 11.23 13.29
CA VAL A 197 -4.47 10.90 12.08
C VAL A 197 -5.90 10.49 12.42
N VAL A 198 -6.10 9.67 13.46
CA VAL A 198 -7.43 9.29 13.96
C VAL A 198 -8.22 10.52 14.39
N ASN A 199 -7.61 11.41 15.17
CA ASN A 199 -8.25 12.61 15.67
C ASN A 199 -8.62 13.55 14.51
N SER A 200 -7.71 13.78 13.56
CA SER A 200 -7.97 14.57 12.35
C SER A 200 -9.15 14.01 11.56
N LYS A 201 -9.16 12.68 11.33
CA LYS A 201 -10.29 12.02 10.66
C LYS A 201 -11.60 12.24 11.40
N ASN A 202 -11.64 12.03 12.71
CA ASN A 202 -12.86 12.22 13.51
C ASN A 202 -13.38 13.65 13.42
N THR A 203 -12.49 14.66 13.52
CA THR A 203 -12.85 16.07 13.36
C THR A 203 -13.49 16.35 11.98
N ILE A 204 -12.93 15.75 10.92
CA ILE A 204 -13.49 15.91 9.56
C ILE A 204 -14.84 15.21 9.44
N LEU A 205 -14.99 14.00 9.99
CA LEU A 205 -16.26 13.27 9.97
C LEU A 205 -17.36 14.03 10.73
N GLU A 206 -17.05 14.63 11.88
CA GLU A 206 -17.98 15.45 12.65
C GLU A 206 -18.37 16.72 11.90
N LYS A 207 -17.38 17.41 11.29
CA LYS A 207 -17.60 18.68 10.57
C LYS A 207 -18.41 18.52 9.30
N TYR A 208 -18.28 17.41 8.60
CA TYR A 208 -18.85 17.17 7.27
C TYR A 208 -19.80 15.96 7.23
N GLN A 209 -20.42 15.61 8.36
CA GLN A 209 -21.26 14.41 8.52
C GLN A 209 -22.32 14.24 7.43
N ASP A 210 -22.88 15.34 6.91
CA ASP A 210 -23.98 15.34 5.94
C ASP A 210 -23.52 15.02 4.50
N ILE A 211 -22.22 15.08 4.24
CA ILE A 211 -21.63 14.87 2.91
C ILE A 211 -20.51 13.83 2.90
N VAL A 212 -20.31 13.11 4.00
CA VAL A 212 -19.39 11.99 4.04
C VAL A 212 -19.98 10.80 3.27
N ARG A 213 -19.24 10.26 2.31
CA ARG A 213 -19.67 9.04 1.62
C ARG A 213 -19.74 7.87 2.62
N GLU A 214 -20.89 7.19 2.66
CA GLU A 214 -21.01 5.90 3.34
C GLU A 214 -20.27 4.81 2.55
N SER A 215 -19.01 4.58 2.88
CA SER A 215 -18.18 3.54 2.29
C SER A 215 -17.12 3.08 3.28
N ASN A 216 -16.42 2.02 2.95
CA ASN A 216 -15.29 1.54 3.73
C ASN A 216 -14.06 2.44 3.52
N GLN A 217 -14.06 3.60 4.17
CA GLN A 217 -13.02 4.62 4.01
C GLN A 217 -11.79 4.32 4.89
N PRO A 218 -10.57 4.48 4.34
CA PRO A 218 -9.32 4.24 5.08
C PRO A 218 -9.08 5.31 6.15
N LEU A 219 -8.18 5.01 7.08
CA LEU A 219 -7.76 5.98 8.08
C LEU A 219 -7.02 7.17 7.47
N LEU A 220 -6.29 6.94 6.38
CA LEU A 220 -5.44 7.94 5.71
C LEU A 220 -6.21 9.14 5.13
N CYS A 221 -7.41 8.92 4.61
CA CYS A 221 -8.18 9.95 3.91
C CYS A 221 -9.69 9.70 4.01
N THR A 222 -10.47 10.76 3.74
CA THR A 222 -11.94 10.73 3.69
C THR A 222 -12.42 11.33 2.39
N TYR A 223 -13.38 10.68 1.73
CA TYR A 223 -14.09 11.22 0.58
C TYR A 223 -15.38 11.91 1.04
N LEU A 224 -15.57 13.12 0.56
CA LEU A 224 -16.76 13.92 0.75
C LEU A 224 -17.51 14.09 -0.58
N GLU A 225 -18.83 13.91 -0.55
CA GLU A 225 -19.71 14.14 -1.69
C GLU A 225 -19.97 15.65 -1.84
N GLY A 226 -19.09 16.34 -2.53
CA GLY A 226 -19.17 17.78 -2.75
C GLY A 226 -17.81 18.46 -2.74
N GLU A 227 -17.77 19.67 -3.29
CA GLU A 227 -16.58 20.50 -3.24
C GLU A 227 -16.43 21.16 -1.88
N VAL A 228 -15.32 20.92 -1.22
CA VAL A 228 -14.93 21.60 0.02
C VAL A 228 -13.76 22.51 -0.30
N ALA A 229 -13.99 23.82 -0.16
CA ALA A 229 -12.89 24.77 -0.20
C ALA A 229 -12.14 24.72 1.13
N PRO A 230 -10.81 24.53 1.15
CA PRO A 230 -10.05 24.61 2.39
C PRO A 230 -10.05 26.07 2.85
N ASN A 231 -10.80 26.33 3.92
CA ASN A 231 -10.75 27.62 4.62
C ASN A 231 -9.65 27.65 5.70
N ASP A 232 -8.83 26.59 5.75
CA ASP A 232 -7.88 26.32 6.81
C ASP A 232 -6.65 25.62 6.19
N ASP A 233 -5.46 26.16 6.45
CA ASP A 233 -4.19 25.62 5.95
C ASP A 233 -3.88 24.21 6.49
N SER A 234 -4.61 23.77 7.53
CA SER A 234 -4.50 22.41 8.08
C SER A 234 -5.21 21.34 7.24
N ILE A 235 -6.05 21.73 6.25
CA ILE A 235 -6.76 20.79 5.39
C ILE A 235 -5.98 20.55 4.10
N VAL A 236 -5.45 19.33 3.95
CA VAL A 236 -4.83 18.89 2.70
C VAL A 236 -5.87 18.23 1.81
N LEU A 237 -6.24 18.92 0.73
CA LEU A 237 -7.11 18.37 -0.32
C LEU A 237 -6.28 17.58 -1.32
N TYR A 238 -6.74 16.37 -1.60
CA TYR A 238 -6.28 15.57 -2.72
C TYR A 238 -7.23 15.81 -3.89
N SER A 239 -6.72 16.27 -5.03
CA SER A 239 -7.54 16.27 -6.25
C SER A 239 -7.74 14.83 -6.68
N PRO A 240 -8.97 14.30 -6.67
CA PRO A 240 -9.21 12.96 -7.18
C PRO A 240 -8.79 12.92 -8.66
N ARG A 241 -7.99 11.93 -9.03
CA ARG A 241 -7.58 11.71 -10.44
C ARG A 241 -8.63 10.92 -11.21
N SER A 242 -9.83 10.82 -10.69
CA SER A 242 -10.99 10.16 -11.27
C SER A 242 -12.06 11.20 -11.60
N GLU A 243 -13.03 10.84 -12.42
CA GLU A 243 -14.18 11.67 -12.79
C GLU A 243 -15.16 11.93 -11.62
N LEU A 244 -14.74 11.69 -10.38
CA LEU A 244 -15.57 11.88 -9.20
C LEU A 244 -15.71 13.37 -8.89
N SER A 245 -16.96 13.82 -8.76
CA SER A 245 -17.34 15.15 -8.33
C SER A 245 -17.32 15.26 -6.80
N GLY A 246 -16.16 15.24 -6.17
CA GLY A 246 -16.07 15.32 -4.72
C GLY A 246 -14.71 15.77 -4.25
N SER A 247 -14.50 15.74 -2.94
CA SER A 247 -13.23 16.12 -2.32
C SER A 247 -12.67 14.95 -1.53
N VAL A 248 -11.37 14.67 -1.69
CA VAL A 248 -10.62 13.74 -0.83
C VAL A 248 -9.77 14.55 0.13
N ILE A 249 -10.01 14.40 1.43
CA ILE A 249 -9.23 15.05 2.49
C ILE A 249 -8.22 14.05 3.03
N CYS A 250 -6.94 14.42 3.02
CA CYS A 250 -5.87 13.65 3.62
C CYS A 250 -5.67 14.05 5.09
N HIS A 251 -5.54 13.08 6.00
CA HIS A 251 -5.45 13.29 7.45
C HIS A 251 -4.01 13.41 7.98
N PHE A 252 -3.03 13.58 7.10
CA PHE A 252 -1.64 13.84 7.48
C PHE A 252 -1.29 15.32 7.67
N GLY A 253 -2.27 16.20 7.57
CA GLY A 253 -2.06 17.63 7.78
C GLY A 253 -1.80 17.91 9.27
N GLU A 254 -0.58 17.99 9.65
CA GLU A 254 0.15 18.70 10.72
C GLU A 254 1.49 18.03 11.00
#